data_018a7997b0445b8d09c52127de9f79f2
#
_entry.id   018a7997b0445b8d09c52127de9f79f2
#
_cell.length_a   1.000
_cell.length_b   1.000
_cell.length_c   1.000
_cell.angle_alpha   90.00
_cell.angle_beta   90.00
_cell.angle_gamma   90.00
#
_symmetry.space_group_name_H-M   'P 1'
#
loop_
_entity.id
_entity.type
_entity.pdbx_description
1 polymer ?
#
loop_
_entity_poly.entity_id
_entity_poly.type
_entity_poly.pdbx_seq_one_letter_code
_entity_poly.pdbx_strand_id
1 'polypeptide(L)'
;SEHAACIVPLLEALGWTGRPRHLSEAVPHFVDDIDIDDFRETLANLNLTTVPIRSRQDRLNPALLPCLFVPDKGPVRVVLEREEIAPEGDGPPLSAFRIYDGFTRSIRTTRCKGIRGTAYVIRAVGSGHVQRDNSTWIAELSVRFRKLVVHVLIATLMINLLSLAMPLFMMSVYDTVIP
;
A
#
# COMPACT_ATOMS: atom_id res chain seq x y z
N SER A 1 22.40 -0.49 -13.81
CA SER A 1 21.04 -0.16 -14.26
C SER A 1 20.46 1.03 -13.51
N GLU A 2 19.46 1.66 -14.07
CA GLU A 2 18.78 2.83 -13.45
C GLU A 2 18.04 2.41 -12.18
N HIS A 3 17.43 1.23 -12.16
CA HIS A 3 16.71 0.70 -11.00
C HIS A 3 17.65 0.47 -9.82
N ALA A 4 18.84 -0.09 -10.06
CA ALA A 4 19.86 -0.29 -9.02
C ALA A 4 20.28 1.03 -8.38
N ALA A 5 20.47 2.08 -9.18
CA ALA A 5 20.85 3.40 -8.70
C ALA A 5 19.77 4.04 -7.80
N CYS A 6 18.52 3.64 -7.97
CA CYS A 6 17.39 4.15 -7.20
C CYS A 6 17.20 3.47 -5.84
N ILE A 7 17.80 2.29 -5.60
CA ILE A 7 17.60 1.52 -4.35
C ILE A 7 18.09 2.31 -3.13
N VAL A 8 19.34 2.75 -3.15
CA VAL A 8 19.96 3.42 -2.00
C VAL A 8 19.25 4.72 -1.63
N PRO A 9 19.04 5.68 -2.58
CA PRO A 9 18.34 6.92 -2.27
C PRO A 9 16.90 6.72 -1.77
N LEU A 10 16.25 5.66 -2.26
CA LEU A 10 14.91 5.32 -1.82
C LEU A 10 14.90 4.79 -0.37
N LEU A 11 15.83 3.89 -0.02
CA LEU A 11 15.97 3.36 1.34
C LEU A 11 16.36 4.45 2.33
N GLU A 12 17.24 5.37 1.95
CA GLU A 12 17.60 6.54 2.77
C GLU A 12 16.38 7.44 3.01
N ALA A 13 15.60 7.71 1.98
CA ALA A 13 14.40 8.53 2.09
C ALA A 13 13.29 7.86 2.93
N LEU A 14 13.25 6.52 2.96
CA LEU A 14 12.36 5.74 3.84
C LEU A 14 12.83 5.68 5.30
N GLY A 15 14.05 6.20 5.59
CA GLY A 15 14.65 6.09 6.92
C GLY A 15 15.03 4.65 7.28
N TRP A 16 15.36 3.82 6.29
CA TRP A 16 15.79 2.46 6.53
C TRP A 16 17.13 2.42 7.29
N THR A 17 17.14 1.80 8.45
CA THR A 17 18.30 1.72 9.36
C THR A 17 19.03 0.38 9.30
N GLY A 18 18.79 -0.41 8.27
CA GLY A 18 19.44 -1.70 8.07
C GLY A 18 20.95 -1.57 7.84
N ARG A 19 21.69 -2.65 8.15
CA ARG A 19 23.12 -2.68 7.90
C ARG A 19 23.41 -2.79 6.40
N PRO A 20 24.46 -2.12 5.88
CA PRO A 20 24.84 -2.19 4.46
C PRO A 20 25.04 -3.64 3.95
N ARG A 21 25.44 -4.55 4.84
CA ARG A 21 25.60 -5.97 4.55
C ARG A 21 24.29 -6.65 4.16
N HIS A 22 23.19 -6.28 4.79
CA HIS A 22 21.86 -6.81 4.44
C HIS A 22 21.43 -6.36 3.05
N LEU A 23 21.81 -5.16 2.64
CA LEU A 23 21.53 -4.68 1.28
C LEU A 23 22.35 -5.47 0.24
N SER A 24 23.64 -5.73 0.49
CA SER A 24 24.46 -6.51 -0.42
C SER A 24 24.03 -7.97 -0.53
N GLU A 25 23.46 -8.54 0.53
CA GLU A 25 22.91 -9.89 0.56
C GLU A 25 21.53 -9.96 -0.12
N ALA A 26 20.76 -8.87 -0.11
CA ALA A 26 19.43 -8.80 -0.70
C ALA A 26 19.46 -8.59 -2.21
N VAL A 27 20.53 -8.01 -2.74
CA VAL A 27 20.70 -7.78 -4.19
C VAL A 27 21.14 -9.09 -4.87
N PRO A 28 20.49 -9.51 -5.95
CA PRO A 28 20.90 -10.70 -6.70
C PRO A 28 22.35 -10.59 -7.21
N HIS A 29 23.16 -11.62 -6.95
CA HIS A 29 24.61 -11.60 -7.23
C HIS A 29 24.99 -11.60 -8.71
N PHE A 30 24.05 -11.76 -9.64
CA PHE A 30 24.33 -11.98 -11.07
C PHE A 30 23.70 -10.97 -12.00
N VAL A 31 23.25 -9.83 -11.51
CA VAL A 31 22.45 -8.92 -12.32
C VAL A 31 23.22 -7.65 -12.63
N ASP A 32 23.85 -7.61 -13.80
CA ASP A 32 24.39 -6.38 -14.37
C ASP A 32 23.26 -5.38 -14.70
N ASP A 33 22.05 -5.89 -14.90
CA ASP A 33 20.84 -5.08 -15.20
C ASP A 33 19.67 -5.50 -14.32
N ILE A 34 19.44 -4.76 -13.23
CA ILE A 34 18.30 -4.96 -12.33
C ILE A 34 17.03 -4.44 -13.03
N ASP A 35 16.08 -5.32 -13.28
CA ASP A 35 14.75 -4.97 -13.76
C ASP A 35 13.83 -4.59 -12.59
N ILE A 36 12.60 -4.16 -12.91
CA ILE A 36 11.61 -3.77 -11.90
C ILE A 36 11.20 -4.95 -11.00
N ASP A 37 11.18 -6.16 -11.53
CA ASP A 37 10.82 -7.35 -10.74
C ASP A 37 11.95 -7.73 -9.78
N ASP A 38 13.22 -7.67 -10.20
CA ASP A 38 14.39 -7.83 -9.34
C ASP A 38 14.45 -6.74 -8.24
N PHE A 39 14.09 -5.52 -8.61
CA PHE A 39 13.98 -4.40 -7.67
C PHE A 39 12.94 -4.69 -6.58
N ARG A 40 11.77 -5.22 -6.96
CA ARG A 40 10.70 -5.60 -6.03
C ARG A 40 11.11 -6.77 -5.14
N GLU A 41 11.81 -7.76 -5.70
CA GLU A 41 12.35 -8.90 -4.95
C GLU A 41 13.40 -8.45 -3.94
N THR A 42 14.31 -7.57 -4.35
CA THR A 42 15.30 -6.96 -3.43
C THR A 42 14.63 -6.26 -2.26
N LEU A 43 13.59 -5.47 -2.52
CA LEU A 43 12.83 -4.82 -1.45
C LEU A 43 12.07 -5.83 -0.57
N ALA A 44 11.52 -6.89 -1.16
CA ALA A 44 10.86 -7.96 -0.40
C ALA A 44 11.83 -8.68 0.54
N ASN A 45 13.06 -8.94 0.11
CA ASN A 45 14.14 -9.50 0.93
C ASN A 45 14.54 -8.57 2.10
N LEU A 46 14.31 -7.27 1.94
CA LEU A 46 14.49 -6.27 3.00
C LEU A 46 13.24 -6.07 3.87
N ASN A 47 12.25 -6.97 3.78
CA ASN A 47 10.94 -6.85 4.44
C ASN A 47 10.15 -5.58 4.05
N LEU A 48 10.30 -5.14 2.82
CA LEU A 48 9.55 -4.04 2.24
C LEU A 48 8.61 -4.54 1.15
N THR A 49 7.35 -4.19 1.22
CA THR A 49 6.36 -4.54 0.20
C THR A 49 6.14 -3.38 -0.74
N THR A 50 6.03 -3.67 -2.03
CA THR A 50 5.77 -2.67 -3.07
C THR A 50 4.36 -2.81 -3.62
N VAL A 51 3.63 -1.70 -3.67
CA VAL A 51 2.28 -1.64 -4.25
C VAL A 51 2.32 -0.77 -5.50
N PRO A 52 2.09 -1.34 -6.70
CA PRO A 52 2.03 -0.56 -7.93
C PRO A 52 0.73 0.23 -8.02
N ILE A 53 0.83 1.51 -8.30
CA ILE A 53 -0.30 2.41 -8.51
C ILE A 53 -0.09 3.13 -9.83
N ARG A 54 -0.98 2.92 -10.79
CA ARG A 54 -0.94 3.65 -12.06
C ARG A 54 -1.45 5.07 -11.86
N SER A 55 -0.59 6.05 -12.06
CA SER A 55 -0.92 7.45 -11.80
C SER A 55 -0.12 8.39 -12.70
N ARG A 56 -0.54 9.66 -12.70
CA ARG A 56 0.28 10.74 -13.25
C ARG A 56 1.13 11.32 -12.14
N GLN A 57 2.36 11.70 -12.47
CA GLN A 57 3.31 12.26 -11.50
C GLN A 57 2.75 13.50 -10.77
N ASP A 58 2.02 14.37 -11.47
CA ASP A 58 1.41 15.59 -10.93
C ASP A 58 0.27 15.33 -9.93
N ARG A 59 -0.32 14.12 -9.96
CA ARG A 59 -1.44 13.69 -9.10
C ARG A 59 -1.02 12.72 -8.00
N LEU A 60 0.27 12.53 -7.78
CA LEU A 60 0.74 11.70 -6.69
C LEU A 60 0.37 12.33 -5.34
N ASN A 61 -0.26 11.53 -4.50
CA ASN A 61 -0.59 11.96 -3.14
C ASN A 61 0.70 12.07 -2.32
N PRO A 62 0.96 13.20 -1.65
CA PRO A 62 2.13 13.37 -0.78
C PRO A 62 2.28 12.30 0.30
N ALA A 63 1.16 11.73 0.79
CA ALA A 63 1.17 10.65 1.78
C ALA A 63 1.74 9.31 1.26
N LEU A 64 1.94 9.19 -0.06
CA LEU A 64 2.52 7.99 -0.68
C LEU A 64 4.02 8.14 -0.96
N LEU A 65 4.61 9.25 -0.60
CA LEU A 65 6.04 9.52 -0.77
C LEU A 65 6.83 9.03 0.46
N PRO A 66 8.06 8.61 0.28
CA PRO A 66 8.78 8.45 -0.98
C PRO A 66 8.32 7.23 -1.78
N CYS A 67 8.38 7.31 -3.11
CA CYS A 67 8.02 6.21 -4.00
C CYS A 67 8.94 6.14 -5.22
N LEU A 68 9.06 4.93 -5.79
CA LEU A 68 9.71 4.76 -7.10
C LEU A 68 8.68 5.05 -8.19
N PHE A 69 8.99 5.93 -9.10
CA PHE A 69 8.15 6.25 -10.24
C PHE A 69 8.80 5.78 -11.54
N VAL A 70 8.13 4.86 -12.22
CA VAL A 70 8.52 4.34 -13.52
C VAL A 70 7.61 4.98 -14.56
N PRO A 71 8.10 5.96 -15.33
CA PRO A 71 7.30 6.59 -16.37
C PRO A 71 7.12 5.65 -17.57
N ASP A 72 6.03 5.80 -18.32
CA ASP A 72 5.80 5.03 -19.55
C ASP A 72 6.88 5.34 -20.63
N LYS A 73 7.53 6.52 -20.54
CA LYS A 73 8.66 6.91 -21.37
C LYS A 73 9.64 7.76 -20.55
N GLY A 74 10.91 7.38 -20.54
CA GLY A 74 11.99 8.08 -19.86
C GLY A 74 12.58 7.33 -18.67
N PRO A 75 13.56 7.93 -17.98
CA PRO A 75 14.30 7.29 -16.91
C PRO A 75 13.46 7.07 -15.65
N VAL A 76 13.84 6.04 -14.92
CA VAL A 76 13.26 5.72 -13.60
C VAL A 76 13.67 6.79 -12.58
N ARG A 77 12.75 7.14 -11.71
CA ARG A 77 12.92 8.23 -10.74
C ARG A 77 12.41 7.84 -9.37
N VAL A 78 13.10 8.28 -8.33
CA VAL A 78 12.59 8.26 -6.97
C VAL A 78 11.97 9.61 -6.66
N VAL A 79 10.70 9.65 -6.36
CA VAL A 79 10.00 10.87 -5.90
C VAL A 79 10.13 10.91 -4.38
N LEU A 80 10.91 11.87 -3.88
CA LEU A 80 11.25 11.99 -2.46
C LEU A 80 10.17 12.78 -1.72
N GLU A 81 9.98 14.02 -2.13
CA GLU A 81 9.10 14.97 -1.45
C GLU A 81 8.37 15.85 -2.46
N ARG A 82 7.25 16.40 -2.01
CA ARG A 82 6.56 17.45 -2.74
C ARG A 82 6.94 18.79 -2.11
N GLU A 83 7.51 19.67 -2.90
CA GLU A 83 7.82 21.03 -2.54
C GLU A 83 6.81 21.99 -3.17
N GLU A 84 6.37 22.98 -2.42
CA GLU A 84 5.61 24.10 -2.94
C GLU A 84 6.59 25.23 -3.26
N ILE A 85 6.76 25.52 -4.54
CA ILE A 85 7.58 26.63 -4.97
C ILE A 85 6.72 27.89 -5.01
N ALA A 86 7.17 28.93 -4.31
CA ALA A 86 6.55 30.24 -4.41
C ALA A 86 6.53 30.69 -5.87
N PRO A 87 5.41 31.17 -6.39
CA PRO A 87 5.33 31.65 -7.76
C PRO A 87 6.25 32.88 -7.95
N GLU A 88 6.98 32.94 -9.06
CA GLU A 88 7.64 34.17 -9.50
C GLU A 88 6.59 35.17 -10.03
N GLY A 89 5.71 35.67 -9.16
CA GLY A 89 4.62 36.57 -9.50
C GLY A 89 3.30 36.23 -8.80
N ASP A 90 2.25 36.95 -9.13
CA ASP A 90 0.91 36.88 -8.50
C ASP A 90 0.09 35.63 -8.89
N GLY A 91 0.75 34.49 -9.11
CA GLY A 91 0.16 33.23 -9.55
C GLY A 91 -0.04 32.24 -8.39
N PRO A 92 -0.88 31.18 -8.58
CA PRO A 92 -1.02 30.13 -7.58
C PRO A 92 0.27 29.36 -7.34
N PRO A 93 0.51 28.83 -6.14
CA PRO A 93 1.74 28.07 -5.81
C PRO A 93 1.91 26.90 -6.76
N LEU A 94 3.09 26.80 -7.35
CA LEU A 94 3.45 25.73 -8.28
C LEU A 94 3.99 24.55 -7.50
N SER A 95 3.34 23.40 -7.63
CA SER A 95 3.83 22.17 -7.05
C SER A 95 5.06 21.66 -7.83
N ALA A 96 6.13 21.43 -7.11
CA ALA A 96 7.33 20.76 -7.60
C ALA A 96 7.58 19.48 -6.81
N PHE A 97 8.31 18.57 -7.40
CA PHE A 97 8.78 17.37 -6.72
C PHE A 97 10.30 17.38 -6.65
N ARG A 98 10.81 17.06 -5.50
CA ARG A 98 12.20 16.70 -5.32
C ARG A 98 12.37 15.25 -5.75
N ILE A 99 13.07 15.04 -6.85
CA ILE A 99 13.25 13.74 -7.47
C ILE A 99 14.73 13.35 -7.52
N TYR A 100 15.01 12.07 -7.33
CA TYR A 100 16.28 11.48 -7.67
C TYR A 100 16.13 10.80 -9.04
N ASP A 101 16.94 11.16 -9.99
CA ASP A 101 16.93 10.60 -11.34
C ASP A 101 17.94 9.45 -11.43
N GLY A 102 17.45 8.23 -11.73
CA GLY A 102 18.27 7.02 -11.78
C GLY A 102 19.33 7.04 -12.87
N PHE A 103 19.10 7.77 -13.97
CA PHE A 103 20.03 7.89 -15.07
C PHE A 103 21.16 8.88 -14.74
N THR A 104 20.82 10.10 -14.31
CA THR A 104 21.81 11.14 -13.99
C THR A 104 22.42 11.02 -12.60
N ARG A 105 21.86 10.13 -11.75
CA ARG A 105 22.26 9.91 -10.35
C ARG A 105 22.33 11.20 -9.54
N SER A 106 21.40 12.10 -9.78
CA SER A 106 21.36 13.40 -9.13
C SER A 106 19.96 13.75 -8.63
N ILE A 107 19.92 14.48 -7.51
CA ILE A 107 18.67 15.04 -6.98
C ILE A 107 18.38 16.35 -7.69
N ARG A 108 17.16 16.48 -8.17
CA ARG A 108 16.67 17.71 -8.83
C ARG A 108 15.27 18.02 -8.38
N THR A 109 14.98 19.30 -8.19
CA THR A 109 13.61 19.77 -8.03
C THR A 109 13.05 20.08 -9.41
N THR A 110 11.98 19.36 -9.77
CA THR A 110 11.36 19.49 -11.09
C THR A 110 9.89 19.84 -10.92
N ARG A 111 9.41 20.79 -11.71
CA ARG A 111 7.97 21.12 -11.79
C ARG A 111 7.19 19.88 -12.21
N CYS A 112 6.03 19.70 -11.60
CA CYS A 112 5.14 18.58 -11.91
C CYS A 112 4.70 18.65 -13.39
N LYS A 113 5.29 17.80 -14.21
CA LYS A 113 4.77 17.53 -15.55
C LYS A 113 3.81 16.36 -15.46
N GLY A 114 2.71 16.40 -16.17
CA GLY A 114 1.71 15.32 -16.21
C GLY A 114 2.21 14.03 -16.87
N ILE A 115 3.37 13.55 -16.48
CA ILE A 115 4.00 12.32 -16.98
C ILE A 115 3.18 11.14 -16.44
N ARG A 116 2.75 10.25 -17.34
CA ARG A 116 2.07 8.99 -16.97
C ARG A 116 3.09 7.91 -16.65
N GLY A 117 2.77 7.07 -15.68
CA GLY A 117 3.63 5.97 -15.27
C GLY A 117 3.02 5.16 -14.13
N THR A 118 3.84 4.28 -13.59
CA THR A 118 3.50 3.47 -12.42
C THR A 118 4.34 3.92 -11.23
N ALA A 119 3.67 4.31 -10.16
CA ALA A 119 4.30 4.60 -8.88
C ALA A 119 4.32 3.32 -8.04
N TYR A 120 5.49 2.88 -7.61
CA TYR A 120 5.67 1.78 -6.68
C TYR A 120 5.81 2.37 -5.28
N VAL A 121 4.73 2.29 -4.53
CA VAL A 121 4.69 2.74 -3.13
C VAL A 121 5.26 1.66 -2.24
N ILE A 122 6.21 2.04 -1.39
CA ILE A 122 6.92 1.09 -0.53
C ILE A 122 6.33 1.14 0.88
N ARG A 123 6.14 -0.03 1.46
CA ARG A 123 5.65 -0.22 2.83
C ARG A 123 6.49 -1.26 3.54
N ALA A 124 6.87 -1.00 4.78
CA ALA A 124 7.51 -2.01 5.59
C ALA A 124 6.52 -3.13 5.96
N VAL A 125 6.93 -4.38 5.79
CA VAL A 125 6.18 -5.55 6.25
C VAL A 125 6.29 -5.56 7.78
N GLY A 126 5.19 -5.30 8.46
CA GLY A 126 5.15 -5.26 9.94
C GLY A 126 5.07 -3.85 10.55
N SER A 127 5.36 -2.79 9.84
CA SER A 127 4.96 -1.45 10.25
C SER A 127 3.48 -1.21 9.93
N GLY A 128 2.62 -2.00 10.54
CA GLY A 128 1.16 -1.90 10.44
C GLY A 128 0.57 -0.64 11.07
N HIS A 129 1.34 0.44 11.14
CA HIS A 129 0.87 1.77 11.46
C HIS A 129 1.00 2.74 10.27
N VAL A 130 0.49 2.34 9.11
CA VAL A 130 -0.26 3.34 8.38
C VAL A 130 -1.51 3.54 9.22
N GLN A 131 -1.62 4.67 9.83
CA GLN A 131 -2.86 5.19 10.40
C GLN A 131 -3.85 5.36 9.22
N ARG A 132 -4.19 4.25 8.61
CA ARG A 132 -5.42 4.10 7.87
C ARG A 132 -6.44 4.16 8.99
N ASP A 133 -7.21 5.21 8.97
CA ASP A 133 -8.41 5.30 9.77
C ASP A 133 -9.09 3.92 9.70
N ASN A 134 -8.83 3.09 10.74
CA ASN A 134 -9.20 1.68 10.75
C ASN A 134 -10.72 1.53 10.75
N SER A 135 -11.42 2.65 10.95
CA SER A 135 -12.87 2.75 10.93
C SER A 135 -13.46 2.71 9.51
N THR A 136 -12.75 3.24 8.51
CA THR A 136 -13.32 3.34 7.16
C THR A 136 -13.23 2.05 6.36
N TRP A 137 -12.15 1.27 6.45
CA TRP A 137 -12.06 0.01 5.71
C TRP A 137 -12.94 -1.09 6.32
N ILE A 138 -13.10 -1.11 7.66
CA ILE A 138 -14.03 -2.03 8.34
C ILE A 138 -15.46 -1.65 7.97
N ALA A 139 -15.78 -0.35 7.91
CA ALA A 139 -17.10 0.12 7.47
C ALA A 139 -17.37 -0.24 5.99
N GLU A 140 -16.38 -0.10 5.13
CA GLU A 140 -16.50 -0.43 3.70
C GLU A 140 -16.59 -1.96 3.48
N LEU A 141 -15.85 -2.73 4.25
CA LEU A 141 -15.98 -4.19 4.28
C LEU A 141 -17.35 -4.63 4.83
N SER A 142 -17.82 -4.03 5.92
CA SER A 142 -19.09 -4.36 6.53
C SER A 142 -20.29 -4.09 5.62
N VAL A 143 -20.24 -3.02 4.83
CA VAL A 143 -21.27 -2.71 3.82
C VAL A 143 -21.29 -3.76 2.71
N ARG A 144 -20.12 -4.19 2.26
CA ARG A 144 -19.99 -5.19 1.19
C ARG A 144 -20.43 -6.58 1.63
N PHE A 145 -20.16 -6.92 2.90
CA PHE A 145 -20.51 -8.23 3.48
C PHE A 145 -21.84 -8.21 4.24
N ARG A 146 -22.53 -7.09 4.32
CA ARG A 146 -23.79 -6.95 5.08
C ARG A 146 -24.82 -8.03 4.72
N LYS A 147 -24.97 -8.34 3.43
CA LYS A 147 -25.89 -9.39 2.97
C LYS A 147 -25.50 -10.76 3.52
N LEU A 148 -24.21 -11.07 3.52
CA LEU A 148 -23.69 -12.36 4.00
C LEU A 148 -23.82 -12.47 5.52
N VAL A 149 -23.49 -11.41 6.25
CA VAL A 149 -23.64 -11.34 7.71
C VAL A 149 -25.10 -11.52 8.12
N VAL A 150 -26.04 -10.87 7.43
CA VAL A 150 -27.49 -11.01 7.70
C VAL A 150 -27.94 -12.45 7.44
N HIS A 151 -27.49 -13.12 6.38
CA HIS A 151 -27.83 -14.51 6.12
C HIS A 151 -27.29 -15.45 7.21
N VAL A 152 -26.06 -15.24 7.65
CA VAL A 152 -25.45 -16.03 8.71
C VAL A 152 -26.22 -15.82 10.04
N LEU A 153 -26.59 -14.58 10.38
CA LEU A 153 -27.37 -14.28 11.57
C LEU A 153 -28.75 -14.94 11.53
N ILE A 154 -29.45 -14.89 10.40
CA ILE A 154 -30.75 -15.55 10.23
C ILE A 154 -30.61 -17.06 10.38
N ALA A 155 -29.60 -17.68 9.73
CA ALA A 155 -29.34 -19.11 9.85
C ALA A 155 -29.04 -19.50 11.29
N THR A 156 -28.21 -18.74 12.01
CA THR A 156 -27.89 -18.98 13.42
C THR A 156 -29.13 -18.84 14.31
N LEU A 157 -29.97 -17.85 14.06
CA LEU A 157 -31.23 -17.65 14.78
C LEU A 157 -32.17 -18.83 14.56
N MET A 158 -32.30 -19.31 13.31
CA MET A 158 -33.14 -20.47 12.99
C MET A 158 -32.66 -21.73 13.70
N ILE A 159 -31.35 -21.99 13.70
CA ILE A 159 -30.76 -23.14 14.40
C ILE A 159 -31.04 -23.08 15.92
N ASN A 160 -30.87 -21.91 16.53
CA ASN A 160 -31.11 -21.70 17.93
C ASN A 160 -32.61 -21.89 18.30
N LEU A 161 -33.52 -21.39 17.46
CA LEU A 161 -34.96 -21.60 17.64
C LEU A 161 -35.35 -23.07 17.54
N LEU A 162 -34.80 -23.80 16.55
CA LEU A 162 -35.02 -25.24 16.42
C LEU A 162 -34.48 -26.02 17.63
N SER A 163 -33.32 -25.62 18.14
CA SER A 163 -32.72 -26.23 19.33
C SER A 163 -33.59 -26.04 20.61
N LEU A 164 -34.28 -24.89 20.69
CA LEU A 164 -35.22 -24.64 21.80
C LEU A 164 -36.55 -25.37 21.63
N ALA A 165 -36.97 -25.64 20.40
CA ALA A 165 -38.24 -26.32 20.13
C ALA A 165 -38.27 -27.74 20.71
N MET A 166 -37.16 -28.48 20.69
CA MET A 166 -37.06 -29.83 21.20
C MET A 166 -37.38 -29.94 22.72
N PRO A 167 -36.72 -29.18 23.62
CA PRO A 167 -37.02 -29.21 25.03
C PRO A 167 -38.42 -28.68 25.34
N LEU A 168 -38.92 -27.68 24.61
CA LEU A 168 -40.30 -27.19 24.80
C LEU A 168 -41.34 -28.23 24.39
N PHE A 169 -41.10 -28.94 23.29
CA PHE A 169 -41.97 -30.06 22.89
C PHE A 169 -42.01 -31.19 23.95
N MET A 170 -40.83 -31.56 24.44
CA MET A 170 -40.73 -32.58 25.51
C MET A 170 -41.49 -32.14 26.77
N MET A 171 -41.32 -30.88 27.19
CA MET A 171 -42.01 -30.33 28.35
C MET A 171 -43.53 -30.32 28.16
N SER A 172 -44.00 -29.93 26.98
CA SER A 172 -45.43 -29.95 26.63
C SER A 172 -46.00 -31.36 26.58
N VAL A 173 -45.25 -32.36 26.11
CA VAL A 173 -45.68 -33.75 26.10
C VAL A 173 -45.76 -34.30 27.51
N TYR A 174 -44.80 -34.00 28.40
CA TYR A 174 -44.83 -34.44 29.80
C TYR A 174 -46.00 -33.83 30.57
N ASP A 175 -46.29 -32.54 30.38
CA ASP A 175 -47.41 -31.85 31.05
C ASP A 175 -48.80 -32.33 30.58
N THR A 176 -48.91 -32.87 29.37
CA THR A 176 -50.21 -33.26 28.79
C THR A 176 -50.47 -34.75 28.88
N VAL A 177 -49.45 -35.60 28.97
CA VAL A 177 -49.55 -37.05 28.90
C VAL A 177 -49.40 -37.69 30.27
N ILE A 178 -48.81 -37.04 31.25
CA ILE A 178 -48.61 -37.52 32.60
C ILE A 178 -49.31 -36.55 33.57
N PRO A 179 -50.64 -36.73 33.83
CA PRO A 179 -51.36 -36.03 34.90
C PRO A 179 -51.05 -36.59 36.28
#